data_0882d052f558a40e4604779960232319
#
_entry.id   0882d052f558a40e4604779960232319
#
_cell.length_a   1.000
_cell.length_b   1.000
_cell.length_c   1.000
_cell.angle_alpha   90.00
_cell.angle_beta   90.00
_cell.angle_gamma   90.00
#
_symmetry.space_group_name_H-M   'P 1'
#
loop_
_entity.id
_entity.type
_entity.pdbx_description
1 polymer ?
#
loop_
_entity_poly.entity_id
_entity_poly.type
_entity_poly.pdbx_seq_one_letter_code
_entity_poly.pdbx_strand_id
1 'polypeptide(L)'
;IDPRVLDVPSRGFLGFHSSQLPKGRGGAPVNWSLINGKDEVWITLFYYEPGVDAGDVIIQGSVPVTQRDDVATIFDALAHEACRLISSVRQQLETNSVTAEPQLVSEATYRPRRQPQDGLLDWTREPDQQYDWIRAQTEPYPGAYTFYDGDQLTVWECDLIDVPSENAAPGEILEVVPEAGIDI
;
A
#
# COMPACT_ATOMS: atom_id res chain seq x y z
N ILE A 1 20.25 -0.17 1.44
CA ILE A 1 21.06 -0.09 2.69
C ILE A 1 22.52 -0.09 2.28
N ASP A 2 23.38 0.64 2.99
CA ASP A 2 24.83 0.64 2.74
C ASP A 2 25.38 -0.79 2.97
N PRO A 3 26.15 -1.37 2.04
CA PRO A 3 26.73 -2.71 2.18
C PRO A 3 27.51 -2.90 3.49
N ARG A 4 28.22 -1.85 3.96
CA ARG A 4 28.97 -1.89 5.23
C ARG A 4 28.08 -2.12 6.45
N VAL A 5 26.80 -1.72 6.37
CA VAL A 5 25.82 -1.97 7.42
C VAL A 5 25.29 -3.40 7.32
N LEU A 6 25.10 -3.91 6.11
CA LEU A 6 24.64 -5.30 5.90
C LEU A 6 25.61 -6.34 6.46
N ASP A 7 26.91 -6.05 6.50
CA ASP A 7 27.97 -6.93 6.99
C ASP A 7 28.11 -6.94 8.54
N VAL A 8 27.39 -6.05 9.27
CA VAL A 8 27.52 -5.93 10.72
C VAL A 8 26.96 -7.17 11.48
N PRO A 9 25.76 -7.66 11.21
CA PRO A 9 25.24 -8.83 11.91
C PRO A 9 25.74 -10.11 11.27
N SER A 10 26.21 -11.05 12.09
CA SER A 10 26.77 -12.33 11.64
C SER A 10 25.75 -13.25 10.94
N ARG A 11 24.45 -12.96 11.04
CA ARG A 11 23.37 -13.74 10.44
C ARG A 11 22.49 -12.94 9.49
N GLY A 12 22.98 -11.79 9.05
CA GLY A 12 22.25 -10.87 8.16
C GLY A 12 21.13 -10.08 8.84
N PHE A 13 20.52 -9.19 8.09
CA PHE A 13 19.33 -8.42 8.47
C PHE A 13 18.08 -9.05 7.90
N LEU A 14 17.01 -9.05 8.68
CA LEU A 14 15.67 -9.38 8.24
C LEU A 14 14.83 -8.13 8.15
N GLY A 15 13.90 -8.13 7.21
CA GLY A 15 12.92 -7.07 7.09
C GLY A 15 11.61 -7.57 6.52
N PHE A 16 10.58 -6.76 6.72
CA PHE A 16 9.29 -6.96 6.08
C PHE A 16 9.13 -6.00 4.92
N HIS A 17 8.58 -6.51 3.83
CA HIS A 17 8.12 -5.72 2.69
C HIS A 17 6.67 -6.06 2.38
N SER A 18 5.82 -5.03 2.24
CA SER A 18 4.37 -5.21 2.11
C SER A 18 3.96 -5.51 0.67
N SER A 19 4.59 -6.50 0.06
CA SER A 19 4.21 -7.06 -1.24
C SER A 19 4.57 -8.54 -1.32
N GLN A 20 4.06 -9.24 -2.34
CA GLN A 20 4.42 -10.62 -2.67
C GLN A 20 5.72 -10.63 -3.48
N LEU A 21 6.88 -10.50 -2.80
CA LEU A 21 8.17 -10.54 -3.50
C LEU A 21 8.31 -11.83 -4.34
N PRO A 22 8.89 -11.72 -5.55
CA PRO A 22 9.61 -10.61 -6.14
C PRO A 22 8.74 -9.51 -6.78
N LYS A 23 7.43 -9.63 -6.74
CA LYS A 23 6.51 -8.63 -7.31
C LYS A 23 6.34 -7.45 -6.35
N GLY A 24 6.32 -6.22 -6.90
CA GLY A 24 6.05 -5.02 -6.12
C GLY A 24 7.21 -4.55 -5.25
N ARG A 25 8.46 -4.80 -5.62
CA ARG A 25 9.65 -4.19 -5.00
C ARG A 25 9.57 -2.67 -5.05
N GLY A 26 10.20 -1.97 -4.12
CA GLY A 26 10.33 -0.51 -4.12
C GLY A 26 9.37 0.21 -3.18
N GLY A 27 8.82 1.35 -3.59
CA GLY A 27 8.08 2.25 -2.70
C GLY A 27 6.59 2.02 -2.62
N ALA A 28 6.01 2.38 -1.47
CA ALA A 28 4.57 2.48 -1.22
C ALA A 28 3.73 1.25 -1.66
N PRO A 29 4.14 0.00 -1.36
CA PRO A 29 3.48 -1.19 -1.88
C PRO A 29 2.02 -1.34 -1.43
N VAL A 30 1.68 -0.94 -0.21
CA VAL A 30 0.29 -0.98 0.30
C VAL A 30 -0.59 0.00 -0.47
N ASN A 31 -0.14 1.25 -0.64
CA ASN A 31 -0.88 2.24 -1.42
C ASN A 31 -1.12 1.76 -2.85
N TRP A 32 -0.08 1.20 -3.51
CA TRP A 32 -0.24 0.66 -4.86
C TRP A 32 -1.17 -0.54 -4.93
N SER A 33 -1.26 -1.35 -3.88
CA SER A 33 -2.20 -2.46 -3.82
C SER A 33 -3.64 -1.95 -3.78
N LEU A 34 -3.94 -0.98 -2.92
CA LEU A 34 -5.27 -0.35 -2.83
C LEU A 34 -5.62 0.40 -4.11
N ILE A 35 -4.74 1.26 -4.63
CA ILE A 35 -4.94 2.02 -5.88
C ILE A 35 -5.26 1.10 -7.07
N ASN A 36 -4.71 -0.12 -7.09
CA ASN A 36 -4.96 -1.09 -8.15
C ASN A 36 -6.13 -2.03 -7.83
N GLY A 37 -6.98 -1.73 -6.83
CA GLY A 37 -8.16 -2.49 -6.48
C GLY A 37 -7.87 -3.96 -6.15
N LYS A 38 -6.76 -4.23 -5.42
CA LYS A 38 -6.43 -5.60 -5.02
C LYS A 38 -7.33 -6.03 -3.87
N ASP A 39 -7.78 -7.27 -3.92
CA ASP A 39 -8.59 -7.93 -2.90
C ASP A 39 -7.77 -8.51 -1.75
N GLU A 40 -6.44 -8.47 -1.86
CA GLU A 40 -5.50 -8.83 -0.80
C GLU A 40 -4.20 -8.00 -0.88
N VAL A 41 -3.59 -7.77 0.27
CA VAL A 41 -2.25 -7.19 0.39
C VAL A 41 -1.32 -8.19 1.03
N TRP A 42 -0.19 -8.42 0.39
CA TRP A 42 0.82 -9.37 0.82
C TRP A 42 1.88 -8.71 1.70
N ILE A 43 2.52 -9.53 2.53
CA ILE A 43 3.71 -9.16 3.31
C ILE A 43 4.72 -10.29 3.22
N THR A 44 5.99 -9.93 3.02
CA THR A 44 7.11 -10.84 2.88
C THR A 44 8.15 -10.57 3.96
N LEU A 45 8.52 -11.57 4.74
CA LEU A 45 9.72 -11.59 5.57
C LEU A 45 10.88 -12.09 4.70
N PHE A 46 11.97 -11.33 4.60
CA PHE A 46 13.08 -11.64 3.72
C PHE A 46 14.41 -11.13 4.29
N TYR A 47 15.53 -11.60 3.74
CA TYR A 47 16.84 -11.07 4.05
C TYR A 47 17.12 -9.77 3.31
N TYR A 48 17.71 -8.79 3.98
CA TYR A 48 18.24 -7.61 3.30
C TYR A 48 19.55 -7.94 2.62
N GLU A 49 19.62 -7.61 1.34
CA GLU A 49 20.79 -7.73 0.49
C GLU A 49 21.03 -6.44 -0.31
N PRO A 50 22.20 -6.31 -0.96
CA PRO A 50 22.39 -5.23 -1.95
C PRO A 50 21.33 -5.31 -3.05
N GLY A 51 20.67 -4.19 -3.28
CA GLY A 51 19.53 -4.11 -4.21
C GLY A 51 18.25 -3.67 -3.51
N VAL A 52 17.23 -3.38 -4.30
CA VAL A 52 15.93 -2.98 -3.76
C VAL A 52 15.09 -4.24 -3.55
N ASP A 53 14.84 -4.57 -2.29
CA ASP A 53 13.99 -5.68 -1.85
C ASP A 53 14.33 -7.02 -2.57
N ALA A 54 15.63 -7.28 -2.79
CA ALA A 54 16.09 -8.35 -3.67
C ALA A 54 16.52 -9.63 -2.96
N GLY A 55 16.69 -9.61 -1.64
CA GLY A 55 17.20 -10.74 -0.87
C GLY A 55 16.22 -11.90 -0.75
N ASP A 56 16.73 -13.03 -0.28
CA ASP A 56 16.00 -14.29 -0.22
C ASP A 56 14.78 -14.23 0.69
N VAL A 57 13.67 -14.81 0.23
CA VAL A 57 12.38 -14.85 0.91
C VAL A 57 12.34 -15.97 1.94
N ILE A 58 11.96 -15.64 3.17
CA ILE A 58 11.81 -16.62 4.26
C ILE A 58 10.36 -17.14 4.31
N ILE A 59 9.40 -16.22 4.35
CA ILE A 59 7.98 -16.57 4.44
C ILE A 59 7.14 -15.40 3.95
N GLN A 60 5.96 -15.71 3.42
CA GLN A 60 4.98 -14.73 2.95
C GLN A 60 3.62 -15.01 3.57
N GLY A 61 2.82 -13.97 3.70
CA GLY A 61 1.42 -14.02 4.09
C GLY A 61 0.65 -12.89 3.42
N SER A 62 -0.66 -12.93 3.54
CA SER A 62 -1.53 -11.87 3.02
C SER A 62 -2.66 -11.55 3.99
N VAL A 63 -3.23 -10.38 3.84
CA VAL A 63 -4.44 -9.93 4.51
C VAL A 63 -5.48 -9.58 3.46
N PRO A 64 -6.76 -9.92 3.65
CA PRO A 64 -7.82 -9.55 2.73
C PRO A 64 -8.06 -8.04 2.77
N VAL A 65 -8.54 -7.48 1.68
CA VAL A 65 -8.99 -6.09 1.56
C VAL A 65 -10.48 -6.09 1.29
N THR A 66 -11.23 -5.40 2.13
CA THR A 66 -12.66 -5.16 1.95
C THR A 66 -12.90 -3.75 1.42
N GLN A 67 -14.14 -3.47 1.02
CA GLN A 67 -14.51 -2.11 0.60
C GLN A 67 -14.43 -1.06 1.74
N ARG A 68 -14.39 -1.49 3.01
CA ARG A 68 -14.32 -0.59 4.17
C ARG A 68 -12.89 -0.34 4.64
N ASP A 69 -11.93 -1.06 4.05
CA ASP A 69 -10.54 -0.90 4.45
C ASP A 69 -9.90 0.27 3.71
N ASP A 70 -9.14 1.03 4.46
CA ASP A 70 -8.23 2.07 4.00
C ASP A 70 -6.77 1.66 4.26
N VAL A 71 -5.85 2.56 3.95
CA VAL A 71 -4.42 2.29 4.15
C VAL A 71 -4.05 2.08 5.62
N ALA A 72 -4.73 2.73 6.56
CA ALA A 72 -4.44 2.60 8.00
C ALA A 72 -4.90 1.23 8.53
N THR A 73 -6.13 0.81 8.22
CA THR A 73 -6.65 -0.51 8.61
C THR A 73 -5.83 -1.64 8.02
N ILE A 74 -5.35 -1.51 6.78
CA ILE A 74 -4.47 -2.49 6.16
C ILE A 74 -3.09 -2.52 6.83
N PHE A 75 -2.52 -1.38 7.24
CA PHE A 75 -1.27 -1.39 8.01
C PHE A 75 -1.41 -2.12 9.34
N ASP A 76 -2.51 -1.92 10.07
CA ASP A 76 -2.78 -2.62 11.32
C ASP A 76 -2.90 -4.14 11.08
N ALA A 77 -3.64 -4.55 10.06
CA ALA A 77 -3.77 -5.96 9.69
C ALA A 77 -2.42 -6.58 9.30
N LEU A 78 -1.61 -5.87 8.51
CA LEU A 78 -0.26 -6.32 8.14
C LEU A 78 0.70 -6.39 9.33
N ALA A 79 0.57 -5.50 10.32
CA ALA A 79 1.37 -5.58 11.55
C ALA A 79 1.05 -6.85 12.34
N HIS A 80 -0.22 -7.23 12.46
CA HIS A 80 -0.63 -8.49 13.08
C HIS A 80 -0.12 -9.70 12.30
N GLU A 81 -0.22 -9.67 10.97
CA GLU A 81 0.29 -10.74 10.11
C GLU A 81 1.82 -10.86 10.21
N ALA A 82 2.55 -9.74 10.24
CA ALA A 82 4.00 -9.75 10.46
C ALA A 82 4.38 -10.43 11.78
N CYS A 83 3.66 -10.14 12.88
CA CYS A 83 3.85 -10.80 14.18
C CYS A 83 3.57 -12.31 14.09
N ARG A 84 2.55 -12.72 13.35
CA ARG A 84 2.24 -14.13 13.12
C ARG A 84 3.34 -14.83 12.33
N LEU A 85 3.81 -14.23 11.25
CA LEU A 85 4.86 -14.77 10.39
C LEU A 85 6.19 -14.93 11.14
N ILE A 86 6.66 -13.90 11.83
CA ILE A 86 7.92 -13.99 12.59
C ILE A 86 7.82 -15.03 13.71
N SER A 87 6.67 -15.16 14.36
CA SER A 87 6.44 -16.14 15.40
C SER A 87 6.49 -17.57 14.86
N SER A 88 5.99 -17.79 13.63
CA SER A 88 5.99 -19.12 13.00
C SER A 88 7.38 -19.63 12.64
N VAL A 89 8.34 -18.71 12.34
CA VAL A 89 9.73 -19.07 12.01
C VAL A 89 10.72 -18.84 13.15
N ARG A 90 10.24 -18.42 14.31
CA ARG A 90 11.07 -18.04 15.45
C ARG A 90 12.07 -19.14 15.85
N GLN A 91 11.61 -20.38 15.98
CA GLN A 91 12.47 -21.48 16.38
C GLN A 91 13.60 -21.74 15.37
N GLN A 92 13.30 -21.67 14.07
CA GLN A 92 14.30 -21.82 13.02
C GLN A 92 15.32 -20.66 13.04
N LEU A 93 14.87 -19.45 13.34
CA LEU A 93 15.75 -18.29 13.52
C LEU A 93 16.66 -18.46 14.73
N GLU A 94 16.14 -18.93 15.87
CA GLU A 94 16.92 -19.18 17.09
C GLU A 94 17.98 -20.25 16.88
N THR A 95 17.66 -21.32 16.16
CA THR A 95 18.56 -22.45 15.90
C THR A 95 19.41 -22.28 14.64
N ASN A 96 19.29 -21.15 13.94
CA ASN A 96 19.96 -20.88 12.67
C ASN A 96 19.69 -21.95 11.59
N SER A 97 18.46 -22.45 11.55
CA SER A 97 18.00 -23.48 10.60
C SER A 97 16.90 -22.97 9.65
N VAL A 98 16.68 -21.65 9.60
CA VAL A 98 15.73 -21.05 8.67
C VAL A 98 16.17 -21.32 7.23
N THR A 99 15.22 -21.70 6.39
CA THR A 99 15.42 -21.78 4.94
C THR A 99 14.87 -20.53 4.30
N ALA A 100 15.55 -20.05 3.28
CA ALA A 100 15.11 -18.91 2.48
C ALA A 100 15.25 -19.26 0.99
N GLU A 101 14.34 -18.78 0.20
CA GLU A 101 14.26 -19.06 -1.24
C GLU A 101 14.70 -17.83 -2.05
N PRO A 102 15.66 -18.00 -3.00
CA PRO A 102 16.06 -16.93 -3.88
C PRO A 102 14.88 -16.41 -4.71
N GLN A 103 14.81 -15.10 -4.87
CA GLN A 103 13.80 -14.49 -5.70
C GLN A 103 14.11 -14.65 -7.20
N LEU A 104 13.11 -15.05 -7.99
CA LEU A 104 13.22 -15.13 -9.45
C LEU A 104 13.23 -13.71 -10.04
N VAL A 105 14.40 -13.25 -10.48
CA VAL A 105 14.59 -11.89 -11.01
C VAL A 105 13.72 -11.62 -12.24
N SER A 106 13.41 -12.64 -13.04
CA SER A 106 12.53 -12.54 -14.21
C SER A 106 11.07 -12.21 -13.85
N GLU A 107 10.65 -12.43 -12.61
CA GLU A 107 9.31 -12.12 -12.11
C GLU A 107 9.27 -10.81 -11.31
N ALA A 108 10.41 -10.17 -11.10
CA ALA A 108 10.49 -8.96 -10.31
C ALA A 108 9.78 -7.79 -11.01
N THR A 109 8.92 -7.13 -10.25
CA THR A 109 8.31 -5.85 -10.67
C THR A 109 8.62 -4.78 -9.64
N TYR A 110 8.64 -3.52 -10.07
CA TYR A 110 9.00 -2.39 -9.22
C TYR A 110 7.89 -1.35 -9.16
N ARG A 111 7.71 -0.75 -7.99
CA ARG A 111 6.79 0.35 -7.77
C ARG A 111 7.56 1.61 -7.38
N PRO A 112 7.22 2.77 -7.96
CA PRO A 112 7.81 4.03 -7.56
C PRO A 112 7.38 4.41 -6.15
N ARG A 113 8.24 5.19 -5.47
CA ARG A 113 7.87 5.85 -4.23
C ARG A 113 6.84 6.93 -4.55
N ARG A 114 5.81 7.04 -3.73
CA ARG A 114 4.84 8.13 -3.84
C ARG A 114 5.32 9.37 -3.10
N GLN A 115 4.92 10.51 -3.62
CA GLN A 115 5.16 11.84 -3.05
C GLN A 115 3.80 12.52 -2.78
N PRO A 116 3.73 13.55 -1.91
CA PRO A 116 2.47 14.25 -1.64
C PRO A 116 1.77 14.75 -2.92
N GLN A 117 2.55 15.20 -3.90
CA GLN A 117 2.03 15.68 -5.20
C GLN A 117 1.29 14.62 -6.01
N ASP A 118 1.59 13.35 -5.76
CA ASP A 118 0.91 12.23 -6.41
C ASP A 118 -0.53 12.03 -5.85
N GLY A 119 -0.95 12.81 -4.86
CA GLY A 119 -2.29 12.74 -4.27
C GLY A 119 -3.37 13.49 -5.03
N LEU A 120 -3.03 14.22 -6.09
CA LEU A 120 -4.01 14.97 -6.88
C LEU A 120 -5.09 14.04 -7.45
N LEU A 121 -6.36 14.43 -7.23
CA LEU A 121 -7.52 13.73 -7.77
C LEU A 121 -7.65 13.99 -9.27
N ASP A 122 -7.92 12.94 -10.02
CA ASP A 122 -8.23 12.96 -11.44
C ASP A 122 -9.72 12.59 -11.62
N TRP A 123 -10.57 13.57 -11.66
CA TRP A 123 -12.02 13.40 -11.73
C TRP A 123 -12.52 12.69 -13.00
N THR A 124 -11.65 12.42 -13.97
CA THR A 124 -11.99 11.63 -15.16
C THR A 124 -11.92 10.11 -14.92
N ARG A 125 -11.49 9.66 -13.74
CA ARG A 125 -11.47 8.25 -13.37
C ARG A 125 -12.87 7.77 -13.03
N GLU A 126 -13.08 6.46 -13.21
CA GLU A 126 -14.28 5.79 -12.73
C GLU A 126 -14.42 5.91 -11.20
N PRO A 127 -15.66 6.00 -10.65
CA PRO A 127 -15.89 6.20 -9.23
C PRO A 127 -15.14 5.19 -8.33
N ASP A 128 -15.14 3.90 -8.66
CA ASP A 128 -14.41 2.87 -7.91
C ASP A 128 -12.90 3.14 -7.87
N GLN A 129 -12.32 3.61 -8.97
CA GLN A 129 -10.90 3.97 -9.03
C GLN A 129 -10.59 5.20 -8.21
N GLN A 130 -11.53 6.15 -8.15
CA GLN A 130 -11.41 7.37 -7.35
C GLN A 130 -11.49 7.03 -5.86
N TYR A 131 -12.43 6.16 -5.48
CA TYR A 131 -12.56 5.61 -4.14
C TYR A 131 -11.25 4.93 -3.68
N ASP A 132 -10.73 4.01 -4.50
CA ASP A 132 -9.47 3.32 -4.25
C ASP A 132 -8.28 4.29 -4.12
N TRP A 133 -8.28 5.36 -4.92
CA TRP A 133 -7.27 6.39 -4.87
C TRP A 133 -7.30 7.16 -3.56
N ILE A 134 -8.47 7.54 -3.05
CA ILE A 134 -8.64 8.30 -1.82
C ILE A 134 -8.27 7.44 -0.62
N ARG A 135 -8.88 6.24 -0.46
CA ARG A 135 -8.63 5.35 0.69
C ARG A 135 -7.20 4.85 0.79
N ALA A 136 -6.46 4.84 -0.32
CA ALA A 136 -5.04 4.47 -0.35
C ALA A 136 -4.12 5.57 0.20
N GLN A 137 -4.59 6.78 0.42
CA GLN A 137 -3.79 7.95 0.74
C GLN A 137 -4.26 8.72 1.98
N THR A 138 -5.31 8.26 2.65
CA THR A 138 -5.75 8.82 3.92
C THR A 138 -4.68 8.67 5.01
N GLU A 139 -4.91 9.13 6.20
CA GLU A 139 -3.93 9.05 7.29
C GLU A 139 -3.32 7.64 7.41
N PRO A 140 -2.01 7.52 7.63
CA PRO A 140 -1.02 8.56 8.00
C PRO A 140 -0.35 9.29 6.81
N TYR A 141 -0.89 9.17 5.61
CA TYR A 141 -0.41 9.89 4.44
C TYR A 141 -1.04 11.29 4.34
N PRO A 142 -0.53 12.16 3.44
CA PRO A 142 -0.99 13.56 3.33
C PRO A 142 -2.42 13.73 2.82
N GLY A 143 -3.11 12.67 2.44
CA GLY A 143 -4.44 12.70 1.85
C GLY A 143 -4.44 12.86 0.31
N ALA A 144 -5.55 12.50 -0.31
CA ALA A 144 -5.85 12.92 -1.67
C ALA A 144 -6.26 14.39 -1.66
N TYR A 145 -6.11 15.11 -2.77
CA TYR A 145 -6.48 16.50 -2.81
C TYR A 145 -6.97 16.94 -4.19
N THR A 146 -7.74 18.01 -4.20
CA THR A 146 -8.21 18.71 -5.39
C THR A 146 -8.11 20.23 -5.19
N PHE A 147 -8.56 21.00 -6.18
CA PHE A 147 -8.64 22.46 -6.08
C PHE A 147 -10.07 22.95 -6.33
N TYR A 148 -10.50 23.89 -5.51
CA TYR A 148 -11.76 24.60 -5.68
C TYR A 148 -11.53 26.11 -5.52
N ASP A 149 -11.91 26.91 -6.50
CA ASP A 149 -11.66 28.36 -6.56
C ASP A 149 -10.19 28.77 -6.33
N GLY A 150 -9.24 27.89 -6.66
CA GLY A 150 -7.81 28.11 -6.48
C GLY A 150 -7.26 27.65 -5.13
N ASP A 151 -8.09 27.29 -4.19
CA ASP A 151 -7.70 26.73 -2.89
C ASP A 151 -7.59 25.22 -2.96
N GLN A 152 -6.58 24.65 -2.29
CA GLN A 152 -6.42 23.20 -2.17
C GLN A 152 -7.36 22.65 -1.10
N LEU A 153 -8.16 21.66 -1.49
CA LEU A 153 -9.00 20.87 -0.60
C LEU A 153 -8.42 19.47 -0.45
N THR A 154 -8.21 19.02 0.79
CA THR A 154 -7.81 17.64 1.07
C THR A 154 -9.06 16.78 1.29
N VAL A 155 -9.10 15.65 0.60
CA VAL A 155 -10.17 14.66 0.70
C VAL A 155 -9.64 13.47 1.48
N TRP A 156 -10.16 13.27 2.69
CA TRP A 156 -9.72 12.23 3.59
C TRP A 156 -10.53 10.94 3.45
N GLU A 157 -11.82 11.09 3.12
CA GLU A 157 -12.78 10.00 3.07
C GLU A 157 -13.81 10.29 1.98
N CYS A 158 -14.33 9.25 1.37
CA CYS A 158 -15.47 9.32 0.44
C CYS A 158 -16.25 8.01 0.46
N ASP A 159 -17.50 8.09 0.04
CA ASP A 159 -18.37 6.96 -0.21
C ASP A 159 -18.77 6.90 -1.69
N LEU A 160 -19.02 5.69 -2.17
CA LEU A 160 -19.66 5.49 -3.47
C LEU A 160 -21.16 5.62 -3.30
N ILE A 161 -21.74 6.57 -4.02
CA ILE A 161 -23.18 6.80 -4.03
C ILE A 161 -23.74 6.57 -5.44
N ASP A 162 -24.97 6.09 -5.51
CA ASP A 162 -25.67 5.88 -6.77
C ASP A 162 -26.57 7.10 -7.03
N VAL A 163 -26.02 8.08 -7.74
CA VAL A 163 -26.77 9.27 -8.14
C VAL A 163 -26.95 9.32 -9.66
N PRO A 164 -28.11 9.77 -10.16
CA PRO A 164 -28.29 9.99 -11.59
C PRO A 164 -27.36 11.10 -12.08
N SER A 165 -26.33 10.73 -12.83
CA SER A 165 -25.32 11.67 -13.35
C SER A 165 -25.42 11.86 -14.87
N GLU A 166 -26.61 11.61 -15.48
CA GLU A 166 -26.78 11.54 -16.94
C GLU A 166 -26.27 12.75 -17.73
N ASN A 167 -26.02 13.89 -17.06
CA ASN A 167 -25.54 15.13 -17.70
C ASN A 167 -24.43 15.83 -16.90
N ALA A 168 -23.89 15.22 -15.86
CA ALA A 168 -22.85 15.82 -15.03
C ALA A 168 -21.48 15.71 -15.69
N ALA A 169 -20.66 16.73 -15.57
CA ALA A 169 -19.27 16.70 -15.99
C ALA A 169 -18.40 16.05 -14.88
N PRO A 170 -17.29 15.36 -15.23
CA PRO A 170 -16.37 14.86 -14.23
C PRO A 170 -15.89 15.96 -13.26
N GLY A 171 -16.07 15.75 -11.96
CA GLY A 171 -15.71 16.71 -10.91
C GLY A 171 -16.71 17.85 -10.71
N GLU A 172 -17.89 17.76 -11.30
CA GLU A 172 -18.99 18.71 -11.05
C GLU A 172 -19.61 18.41 -9.69
N ILE A 173 -19.77 19.46 -8.86
CA ILE A 173 -20.47 19.36 -7.60
C ILE A 173 -21.96 19.23 -7.87
N LEU A 174 -22.55 18.11 -7.54
CA LEU A 174 -23.96 17.83 -7.74
C LEU A 174 -24.81 18.36 -6.59
N GLU A 175 -24.39 18.14 -5.37
CA GLU A 175 -25.08 18.58 -4.17
C GLU A 175 -24.10 18.89 -3.05
N VAL A 176 -24.44 19.86 -2.21
CA VAL A 176 -23.74 20.12 -0.94
C VAL A 176 -24.69 19.74 0.18
N VAL A 177 -24.36 18.65 0.92
CA VAL A 177 -25.19 18.17 2.04
C VAL A 177 -24.60 18.73 3.33
N PRO A 178 -25.25 19.71 3.99
CA PRO A 178 -24.73 20.34 5.20
C PRO A 178 -24.38 19.30 6.28
N GLU A 179 -23.19 19.41 6.86
CA GLU A 179 -22.66 18.52 7.92
C GLU A 179 -22.39 17.07 7.47
N ALA A 180 -22.68 16.69 6.22
CA ALA A 180 -22.44 15.35 5.71
C ALA A 180 -21.33 15.31 4.65
N GLY A 181 -21.33 16.22 3.67
CA GLY A 181 -20.31 16.20 2.63
C GLY A 181 -20.71 16.93 1.36
N ILE A 182 -20.04 16.54 0.28
CA ILE A 182 -20.27 17.08 -1.07
C ILE A 182 -20.40 15.88 -2.02
N ASP A 183 -21.47 15.85 -2.80
CA ASP A 183 -21.68 14.88 -3.87
C ASP A 183 -21.05 15.40 -5.17
N ILE A 184 -20.19 14.61 -5.79
CA ILE A 184 -19.42 14.94 -7.00
C ILE A 184 -19.55 13.84 -8.04
#